data_2d1f84b494e6c937708a2eff41771d89
#
_entry.id   2d1f84b494e6c937708a2eff41771d89
#
_cell.length_a   1.000
_cell.length_b   1.000
_cell.length_c   1.000
_cell.angle_alpha   90.00
_cell.angle_beta   90.00
_cell.angle_gamma   90.00
#
_symmetry.space_group_name_H-M   'P 1'
#
loop_
_entity.id
_entity.type
_entity.pdbx_description
1 polymer ?
#
loop_
_entity_poly.entity_id
_entity_poly.type
_entity_poly.pdbx_seq_one_letter_code
_entity_poly.pdbx_strand_id
1 'polypeptide(L)'
;MEEKELSKFTQEELLNPNFIPSIFENYQDEKERTTVLNQIIEVAKEERVYKDVIKAINKQSRKYNKNPVTINNFLVIGKGGEVEVTTDNFYEIMERDEKLSDFAYYDEFKDVIVNTKTNKLWTDRDDSILRCYIEKTYGIHNLQKCYDAFDKYIMHHKRHPLKELIESEVWDGKPRIDMFLTNVLGCENDDYHREVSRMIFYGGINRLYHPGCKFDYMPILIGKQGCGKSSLVRWLGLDDEYFKEIITIEGKDGMEALHGSWMCEMAELLAMVRTKEVEAMKSFITRQIDKYRPSYGRRSVSVPRTCIFIGTTNDYEFLTDKTGNRRYLPIVLNVRQGELFGREKQIKKYIRQCWAEALRLMTDGETYLTIPLKYLPLVEEQQELIVQDDPKVGIIQDYLDKKEIGDTICIQEIACNCLGMIKKKLTTSESKEIGRILRRMTDWEKSTQPLTKRFDEYGVQKFWIKIDPRKERNWNDLD
;
A
#
# COMPACT_ATOMS: atom_id res chain seq x y z
N MET A 1 4.47 23.92 -55.88
CA MET A 1 4.08 24.49 -54.59
C MET A 1 5.30 24.42 -53.70
N GLU A 2 5.88 25.59 -53.36
CA GLU A 2 6.96 25.68 -52.39
C GLU A 2 6.49 25.02 -51.09
N GLU A 3 7.39 24.32 -50.41
CA GLU A 3 7.15 23.68 -49.09
C GLU A 3 6.63 24.72 -48.09
N LYS A 4 5.35 25.01 -48.15
CA LYS A 4 4.65 25.59 -47.00
C LYS A 4 4.66 24.50 -45.92
N GLU A 5 5.33 24.75 -44.79
CA GLU A 5 5.23 23.88 -43.62
C GLU A 5 3.76 23.53 -43.40
N LEU A 6 3.42 22.25 -43.50
CA LEU A 6 2.07 21.71 -43.48
C LEU A 6 1.31 22.01 -42.16
N SER A 7 1.99 22.55 -41.17
CA SER A 7 1.45 22.98 -39.87
C SER A 7 0.73 24.33 -39.85
N LYS A 8 0.55 24.98 -41.00
CA LYS A 8 0.04 26.38 -41.11
C LYS A 8 -1.24 26.54 -41.94
N PHE A 9 -1.97 25.47 -42.25
CA PHE A 9 -3.21 25.63 -42.98
C PHE A 9 -4.33 26.13 -42.09
N THR A 10 -5.00 27.20 -42.52
CA THR A 10 -6.18 27.73 -41.81
C THR A 10 -7.44 26.91 -42.14
N GLN A 11 -8.49 27.05 -41.33
CA GLN A 11 -9.77 26.42 -41.56
C GLN A 11 -10.34 26.72 -42.95
N GLU A 12 -10.17 27.96 -43.43
CA GLU A 12 -10.66 28.42 -44.75
C GLU A 12 -9.90 27.74 -45.89
N GLU A 13 -8.59 27.55 -45.77
CA GLU A 13 -7.78 26.83 -46.75
C GLU A 13 -8.14 25.36 -46.81
N LEU A 14 -8.33 24.71 -45.66
CA LEU A 14 -8.70 23.30 -45.56
C LEU A 14 -10.07 22.98 -46.14
N LEU A 15 -11.02 23.92 -46.06
CA LEU A 15 -12.37 23.80 -46.61
C LEU A 15 -12.48 24.24 -48.07
N ASN A 16 -11.40 24.74 -48.68
CA ASN A 16 -11.41 25.09 -50.09
C ASN A 16 -11.69 23.85 -50.95
N PRO A 17 -12.72 23.88 -51.85
CA PRO A 17 -13.12 22.71 -52.64
C PRO A 17 -12.01 22.17 -53.57
N ASN A 18 -11.03 22.98 -53.92
CA ASN A 18 -9.90 22.62 -54.80
C ASN A 18 -8.66 22.19 -54.04
N PHE A 19 -8.60 22.35 -52.72
CA PHE A 19 -7.46 22.04 -51.89
C PHE A 19 -7.11 20.54 -51.92
N ILE A 20 -8.03 19.69 -51.54
CA ILE A 20 -7.82 18.23 -51.54
C ILE A 20 -7.58 17.69 -52.97
N PRO A 21 -8.35 18.07 -54.03
CA PRO A 21 -8.04 17.71 -55.39
C PRO A 21 -6.59 18.03 -55.81
N SER A 22 -6.05 19.19 -55.45
CA SER A 22 -4.68 19.59 -55.79
C SER A 22 -3.61 18.68 -55.14
N ILE A 23 -3.87 18.13 -53.97
CA ILE A 23 -2.99 17.15 -53.31
C ILE A 23 -2.90 15.88 -54.15
N PHE A 24 -4.03 15.36 -54.65
CA PHE A 24 -4.06 14.17 -55.49
C PHE A 24 -3.42 14.41 -56.88
N GLU A 25 -3.41 15.62 -57.38
CA GLU A 25 -2.76 15.98 -58.62
C GLU A 25 -1.23 16.17 -58.47
N ASN A 26 -0.79 16.75 -57.34
CA ASN A 26 0.61 17.06 -57.10
C ASN A 26 1.43 15.88 -56.58
N TYR A 27 0.82 14.96 -55.86
CA TYR A 27 1.48 13.78 -55.28
C TYR A 27 0.99 12.50 -55.97
N GLN A 28 1.72 12.06 -57.00
CA GLN A 28 1.36 10.85 -57.77
C GLN A 28 1.73 9.55 -57.03
N ASP A 29 2.83 9.57 -56.25
CA ASP A 29 3.21 8.45 -55.41
C ASP A 29 2.24 8.27 -54.27
N GLU A 30 1.77 7.01 -54.06
CA GLU A 30 0.72 6.69 -53.04
C GLU A 30 1.23 6.87 -51.61
N LYS A 31 2.52 6.57 -51.36
CA LYS A 31 3.12 6.69 -50.02
C LYS A 31 3.32 8.15 -49.64
N GLU A 32 3.88 8.96 -50.55
CA GLU A 32 4.07 10.39 -50.33
C GLU A 32 2.71 11.07 -50.13
N ARG A 33 1.74 10.78 -50.98
CA ARG A 33 0.39 11.29 -50.88
C ARG A 33 -0.27 10.95 -49.55
N THR A 34 -0.15 9.69 -49.08
CA THR A 34 -0.70 9.26 -47.79
C THR A 34 -0.07 10.01 -46.63
N THR A 35 1.25 10.24 -46.67
CA THR A 35 1.96 11.01 -45.66
C THR A 35 1.44 12.46 -45.57
N VAL A 36 1.28 13.12 -46.71
CA VAL A 36 0.75 14.49 -46.77
C VAL A 36 -0.70 14.56 -46.31
N LEU A 37 -1.53 13.61 -46.73
CA LEU A 37 -2.94 13.55 -46.28
C LEU A 37 -3.06 13.33 -44.77
N ASN A 38 -2.22 12.49 -44.17
CA ASN A 38 -2.21 12.31 -42.74
C ASN A 38 -1.85 13.58 -41.96
N GLN A 39 -0.87 14.36 -42.47
CA GLN A 39 -0.52 15.66 -41.88
C GLN A 39 -1.67 16.67 -41.97
N ILE A 40 -2.33 16.73 -43.15
CA ILE A 40 -3.52 17.58 -43.35
C ILE A 40 -4.64 17.22 -42.39
N ILE A 41 -4.82 15.94 -42.11
CA ILE A 41 -5.84 15.45 -41.19
C ILE A 41 -5.56 15.88 -39.75
N GLU A 42 -4.30 15.86 -39.30
CA GLU A 42 -3.94 16.34 -37.97
C GLU A 42 -4.25 17.85 -37.84
N VAL A 43 -3.87 18.66 -38.85
CA VAL A 43 -4.23 20.08 -38.86
C VAL A 43 -5.75 20.29 -38.90
N ALA A 44 -6.49 19.45 -39.64
CA ALA A 44 -7.94 19.54 -39.72
C ALA A 44 -8.62 19.21 -38.36
N LYS A 45 -8.00 18.38 -37.53
CA LYS A 45 -8.48 18.12 -36.15
C LYS A 45 -8.30 19.36 -35.26
N GLU A 46 -7.15 20.03 -35.37
CA GLU A 46 -6.87 21.25 -34.62
C GLU A 46 -7.81 22.40 -35.04
N GLU A 47 -8.03 22.57 -36.34
CA GLU A 47 -8.91 23.59 -36.93
C GLU A 47 -10.41 23.23 -36.84
N ARG A 48 -10.77 22.06 -36.29
CA ARG A 48 -12.16 21.59 -36.09
C ARG A 48 -12.96 21.32 -37.35
N VAL A 49 -12.29 21.06 -38.47
CA VAL A 49 -12.91 20.77 -39.77
C VAL A 49 -12.64 19.37 -40.28
N TYR A 50 -12.23 18.48 -39.37
CA TYR A 50 -11.86 17.09 -39.67
C TYR A 50 -12.92 16.37 -40.52
N LYS A 51 -14.21 16.46 -40.17
CA LYS A 51 -15.32 15.80 -40.86
C LYS A 51 -15.40 16.21 -42.34
N ASP A 52 -15.27 17.48 -42.64
CA ASP A 52 -15.39 18.01 -43.99
C ASP A 52 -14.18 17.69 -44.85
N VAL A 53 -12.99 17.75 -44.24
CA VAL A 53 -11.72 17.37 -44.88
C VAL A 53 -11.71 15.89 -45.24
N ILE A 54 -12.07 14.99 -44.31
CA ILE A 54 -12.18 13.55 -44.56
C ILE A 54 -13.17 13.23 -45.67
N LYS A 55 -14.33 13.91 -45.67
CA LYS A 55 -15.32 13.76 -46.74
C LYS A 55 -14.77 14.16 -48.10
N ALA A 56 -14.02 15.26 -48.17
CA ALA A 56 -13.36 15.73 -49.40
C ALA A 56 -12.31 14.74 -49.90
N ILE A 57 -11.45 14.26 -49.01
CA ILE A 57 -10.41 13.27 -49.30
C ILE A 57 -11.01 11.97 -49.84
N ASN A 58 -12.03 11.41 -49.19
CA ASN A 58 -12.67 10.17 -49.60
C ASN A 58 -13.40 10.33 -50.96
N LYS A 59 -14.02 11.50 -51.21
CA LYS A 59 -14.62 11.82 -52.48
C LYS A 59 -13.58 11.84 -53.62
N GLN A 60 -12.40 12.35 -53.35
CA GLN A 60 -11.33 12.42 -54.35
C GLN A 60 -10.65 11.07 -54.55
N SER A 61 -10.39 10.31 -53.48
CA SER A 61 -9.80 8.96 -53.54
C SER A 61 -10.61 8.00 -54.42
N ARG A 62 -11.96 8.08 -54.38
CA ARG A 62 -12.84 7.29 -55.27
C ARG A 62 -12.71 7.61 -56.75
N LYS A 63 -12.22 8.80 -57.12
CA LYS A 63 -11.94 9.15 -58.53
C LYS A 63 -10.63 8.56 -59.00
N TYR A 64 -9.62 8.42 -58.12
CA TYR A 64 -8.28 7.96 -58.46
C TYR A 64 -8.05 6.47 -58.22
N ASN A 65 -8.71 5.89 -57.21
CA ASN A 65 -8.63 4.44 -56.90
C ASN A 65 -10.02 3.86 -56.67
N LYS A 66 -10.27 2.63 -57.16
CA LYS A 66 -11.51 1.87 -56.93
C LYS A 66 -11.71 1.47 -55.47
N ASN A 67 -10.66 1.57 -54.63
CA ASN A 67 -10.73 1.33 -53.18
C ASN A 67 -10.67 2.66 -52.42
N PRO A 68 -11.50 2.85 -51.38
CA PRO A 68 -11.38 4.02 -50.54
C PRO A 68 -9.98 4.01 -49.86
N VAL A 69 -9.28 5.13 -49.91
CA VAL A 69 -8.03 5.34 -49.17
C VAL A 69 -8.41 5.26 -47.70
N THR A 70 -7.83 4.34 -46.97
CA THR A 70 -7.96 4.24 -45.51
C THR A 70 -7.11 5.36 -44.91
N ILE A 71 -7.71 6.51 -44.76
CA ILE A 71 -7.09 7.68 -44.14
C ILE A 71 -7.19 7.48 -42.64
N ASN A 72 -6.06 7.46 -41.99
CA ASN A 72 -5.84 6.80 -40.71
C ASN A 72 -6.13 5.31 -40.82
N ASN A 73 -5.11 4.47 -40.99
CA ASN A 73 -5.18 3.02 -41.23
C ASN A 73 -5.96 2.24 -40.13
N PHE A 74 -6.63 2.90 -39.21
CA PHE A 74 -7.28 2.29 -38.07
C PHE A 74 -8.80 2.59 -37.96
N LEU A 75 -9.35 3.58 -38.71
CA LEU A 75 -10.80 3.88 -38.65
C LEU A 75 -11.56 3.29 -39.83
N VAL A 76 -12.69 2.66 -39.56
CA VAL A 76 -13.63 2.21 -40.56
C VAL A 76 -14.45 3.40 -41.05
N ILE A 77 -14.37 3.64 -42.35
CA ILE A 77 -15.02 4.79 -43.03
C ILE A 77 -16.21 4.27 -43.84
N GLY A 78 -17.35 4.89 -43.68
CA GLY A 78 -18.57 4.58 -44.41
C GLY A 78 -18.53 4.98 -45.90
N LYS A 79 -19.51 4.54 -46.66
CA LYS A 79 -19.61 4.83 -48.12
C LYS A 79 -19.71 6.33 -48.44
N GLY A 80 -20.17 7.16 -47.49
CA GLY A 80 -20.28 8.62 -47.60
C GLY A 80 -18.99 9.37 -47.27
N GLY A 81 -17.96 8.67 -46.75
CA GLY A 81 -16.71 9.31 -46.31
C GLY A 81 -16.71 9.78 -44.86
N GLU A 82 -17.78 9.47 -44.13
CA GLU A 82 -17.89 9.67 -42.68
C GLU A 82 -17.25 8.52 -41.91
N VAL A 83 -16.76 8.79 -40.70
CA VAL A 83 -16.31 7.75 -39.76
C VAL A 83 -17.56 6.95 -39.34
N GLU A 84 -17.53 5.63 -39.51
CA GLU A 84 -18.65 4.79 -39.08
C GLU A 84 -18.79 4.78 -37.55
N VAL A 85 -20.06 4.79 -37.09
CA VAL A 85 -20.37 4.73 -35.66
C VAL A 85 -20.31 3.30 -35.19
N THR A 86 -19.11 2.78 -34.94
CA THR A 86 -18.85 1.41 -34.45
C THR A 86 -18.11 1.45 -33.12
N THR A 87 -18.24 0.41 -32.30
CA THR A 87 -17.47 0.27 -31.04
C THR A 87 -15.97 0.24 -31.32
N ASP A 88 -15.55 -0.41 -32.41
CA ASP A 88 -14.13 -0.47 -32.76
C ASP A 88 -13.56 0.90 -33.13
N ASN A 89 -14.31 1.76 -33.85
CA ASN A 89 -13.83 3.10 -34.13
C ASN A 89 -13.74 3.96 -32.87
N PHE A 90 -14.65 3.85 -31.91
CA PHE A 90 -14.52 4.50 -30.60
C PHE A 90 -13.27 4.01 -29.85
N TYR A 91 -13.01 2.71 -29.86
CA TYR A 91 -11.83 2.11 -29.24
C TYR A 91 -10.53 2.57 -29.89
N GLU A 92 -10.43 2.52 -31.22
CA GLU A 92 -9.24 2.94 -31.97
C GLU A 92 -8.94 4.43 -31.78
N ILE A 93 -9.98 5.29 -31.66
CA ILE A 93 -9.80 6.70 -31.33
C ILE A 93 -9.21 6.84 -29.92
N MET A 94 -9.74 6.12 -28.92
CA MET A 94 -9.23 6.17 -27.54
C MET A 94 -7.78 5.68 -27.44
N GLU A 95 -7.41 4.68 -28.26
CA GLU A 95 -6.09 4.06 -28.25
C GLU A 95 -5.03 4.90 -28.96
N ARG A 96 -5.41 5.59 -30.07
CA ARG A 96 -4.43 6.17 -30.98
C ARG A 96 -4.47 7.69 -31.12
N ASP A 97 -5.48 8.36 -30.56
CA ASP A 97 -5.49 9.82 -30.55
C ASP A 97 -4.48 10.34 -29.52
N GLU A 98 -3.50 11.12 -29.96
CA GLU A 98 -2.44 11.65 -29.10
C GLU A 98 -2.98 12.45 -27.89
N LYS A 99 -4.14 13.11 -28.04
CA LYS A 99 -4.78 13.86 -26.93
C LYS A 99 -5.46 12.96 -25.91
N LEU A 100 -5.75 11.71 -26.29
CA LEU A 100 -6.30 10.66 -25.46
C LEU A 100 -5.23 9.62 -25.03
N SER A 101 -3.96 9.82 -25.41
CA SER A 101 -2.89 8.90 -25.02
C SER A 101 -2.84 8.77 -23.49
N ASP A 102 -2.94 7.53 -23.01
CA ASP A 102 -2.87 7.17 -21.58
C ASP A 102 -3.76 8.04 -20.66
N PHE A 103 -4.99 8.34 -21.10
CA PHE A 103 -5.87 9.25 -20.37
C PHE A 103 -6.54 8.63 -19.15
N ALA A 104 -6.64 7.30 -19.10
CA ALA A 104 -7.22 6.55 -17.99
C ALA A 104 -6.62 5.15 -17.90
N TYR A 105 -6.58 4.59 -16.70
CA TYR A 105 -6.19 3.20 -16.45
C TYR A 105 -7.09 2.56 -15.40
N TYR A 106 -7.13 1.23 -15.40
CA TYR A 106 -7.77 0.45 -14.37
C TYR A 106 -6.75 0.09 -13.27
N ASP A 107 -7.01 0.56 -12.05
CA ASP A 107 -6.24 0.17 -10.88
C ASP A 107 -6.71 -1.20 -10.39
N GLU A 108 -5.92 -2.25 -10.66
CA GLU A 108 -6.24 -3.63 -10.29
C GLU A 108 -6.25 -3.87 -8.78
N PHE A 109 -5.59 -3.01 -7.99
CA PHE A 109 -5.55 -3.14 -6.54
C PHE A 109 -6.80 -2.59 -5.89
N LYS A 110 -7.28 -1.44 -6.36
CA LYS A 110 -8.47 -0.76 -5.82
C LYS A 110 -9.77 -1.10 -6.55
N ASP A 111 -9.68 -1.80 -7.69
CA ASP A 111 -10.83 -2.10 -8.57
C ASP A 111 -11.59 -0.82 -8.99
N VAL A 112 -10.84 0.16 -9.45
CA VAL A 112 -11.37 1.47 -9.87
C VAL A 112 -10.69 1.97 -11.13
N ILE A 113 -11.37 2.86 -11.85
CA ILE A 113 -10.79 3.58 -12.99
C ILE A 113 -10.21 4.91 -12.50
N VAL A 114 -9.00 5.23 -12.94
CA VAL A 114 -8.27 6.44 -12.58
C VAL A 114 -8.02 7.29 -13.80
N ASN A 115 -8.30 8.58 -13.70
CA ASN A 115 -7.94 9.58 -14.70
C ASN A 115 -6.45 9.92 -14.53
N THR A 116 -5.62 9.56 -15.50
CA THR A 116 -4.16 9.70 -15.45
C THR A 116 -3.70 11.15 -15.31
N LYS A 117 -4.41 12.11 -15.95
CA LYS A 117 -4.05 13.54 -15.92
C LYS A 117 -4.28 14.20 -14.56
N THR A 118 -5.30 13.76 -13.83
CA THR A 118 -5.67 14.34 -12.54
C THR A 118 -5.25 13.49 -11.35
N ASN A 119 -4.88 12.25 -11.59
CA ASN A 119 -4.65 11.20 -10.59
C ASN A 119 -5.83 11.04 -9.62
N LYS A 120 -7.06 11.13 -10.13
CA LYS A 120 -8.30 10.99 -9.37
C LYS A 120 -9.19 9.91 -9.97
N LEU A 121 -10.15 9.44 -9.20
CA LEU A 121 -11.16 8.51 -9.70
C LEU A 121 -11.86 9.09 -10.94
N TRP A 122 -12.07 8.24 -11.93
CA TRP A 122 -12.88 8.55 -13.11
C TRP A 122 -14.34 8.77 -12.72
N THR A 123 -14.96 9.79 -13.29
CA THR A 123 -16.29 10.24 -12.94
C THR A 123 -17.19 10.36 -14.17
N ASP A 124 -18.52 10.46 -13.96
CA ASP A 124 -19.50 10.74 -15.04
C ASP A 124 -19.17 12.01 -15.83
N ARG A 125 -18.47 12.96 -15.20
CA ARG A 125 -18.00 14.18 -15.86
C ARG A 125 -16.87 13.87 -16.84
N ASP A 126 -15.98 12.98 -16.49
CA ASP A 126 -14.89 12.54 -17.38
C ASP A 126 -15.45 11.81 -18.60
N ASP A 127 -16.46 10.95 -18.40
CA ASP A 127 -17.22 10.31 -19.48
C ASP A 127 -17.81 11.35 -20.44
N SER A 128 -18.40 12.39 -19.90
CA SER A 128 -19.01 13.45 -20.69
C SER A 128 -17.98 14.24 -21.48
N ILE A 129 -16.83 14.53 -20.88
CA ILE A 129 -15.71 15.23 -21.55
C ILE A 129 -15.16 14.37 -22.70
N LEU A 130 -14.95 13.06 -22.45
CA LEU A 130 -14.47 12.12 -23.48
C LEU A 130 -15.43 12.07 -24.68
N ARG A 131 -16.71 11.88 -24.42
CA ARG A 131 -17.75 11.84 -25.49
C ARG A 131 -17.82 13.12 -26.29
N CYS A 132 -17.86 14.27 -25.60
CA CYS A 132 -17.86 15.57 -26.28
C CYS A 132 -16.62 15.78 -27.13
N TYR A 133 -15.46 15.33 -26.67
CA TYR A 133 -14.22 15.42 -27.45
C TYR A 133 -14.32 14.56 -28.72
N ILE A 134 -14.73 13.29 -28.60
CA ILE A 134 -14.85 12.36 -29.73
C ILE A 134 -15.88 12.87 -30.73
N GLU A 135 -17.06 13.29 -30.28
CA GLU A 135 -18.12 13.84 -31.15
C GLU A 135 -17.64 15.07 -31.91
N LYS A 136 -16.99 16.00 -31.21
CA LYS A 136 -16.49 17.25 -31.81
C LYS A 136 -15.37 17.00 -32.81
N THR A 137 -14.46 16.07 -32.53
CA THR A 137 -13.26 15.82 -33.32
C THR A 137 -13.56 14.91 -34.53
N TYR A 138 -14.30 13.84 -34.31
CA TYR A 138 -14.53 12.77 -35.29
C TYR A 138 -15.95 12.72 -35.85
N GLY A 139 -16.86 13.49 -35.29
CA GLY A 139 -18.26 13.56 -35.75
C GLY A 139 -19.10 12.32 -35.47
N ILE A 140 -18.63 11.42 -34.60
CA ILE A 140 -19.39 10.23 -34.20
C ILE A 140 -19.96 10.38 -32.81
N HIS A 141 -21.22 9.95 -32.66
CA HIS A 141 -21.94 9.98 -31.39
C HIS A 141 -22.75 8.71 -31.19
N ASN A 142 -22.50 7.97 -30.15
CA ASN A 142 -23.35 6.87 -29.64
C ASN A 142 -22.92 6.54 -28.21
N LEU A 143 -23.81 6.77 -27.27
CA LEU A 143 -23.55 6.60 -25.84
C LEU A 143 -23.10 5.17 -25.49
N GLN A 144 -23.86 4.16 -25.90
CA GLN A 144 -23.59 2.77 -25.56
C GLN A 144 -22.30 2.25 -26.16
N LYS A 145 -22.08 2.53 -27.47
CA LYS A 145 -20.85 2.09 -28.14
C LYS A 145 -19.59 2.77 -27.60
N CYS A 146 -19.73 4.03 -27.15
CA CYS A 146 -18.63 4.73 -26.49
C CYS A 146 -18.30 4.09 -25.13
N TYR A 147 -19.29 3.71 -24.33
CA TYR A 147 -19.06 2.97 -23.08
C TYR A 147 -18.45 1.59 -23.32
N ASP A 148 -19.02 0.82 -24.27
CA ASP A 148 -18.48 -0.51 -24.58
C ASP A 148 -17.01 -0.43 -25.06
N ALA A 149 -16.65 0.60 -25.82
CA ALA A 149 -15.30 0.87 -26.26
C ALA A 149 -14.38 1.29 -25.11
N PHE A 150 -14.88 2.13 -24.21
CA PHE A 150 -14.16 2.55 -23.02
C PHE A 150 -13.87 1.38 -22.08
N ASP A 151 -14.86 0.53 -21.84
CA ASP A 151 -14.66 -0.70 -21.05
C ASP A 151 -13.58 -1.58 -21.68
N LYS A 152 -13.59 -1.74 -23.01
CA LYS A 152 -12.54 -2.47 -23.75
C LYS A 152 -11.17 -1.80 -23.57
N TYR A 153 -11.10 -0.47 -23.70
CA TYR A 153 -9.88 0.30 -23.50
C TYR A 153 -9.29 0.07 -22.09
N ILE A 154 -10.09 0.24 -21.06
CA ILE A 154 -9.69 0.06 -19.67
C ILE A 154 -9.20 -1.36 -19.37
N MET A 155 -9.81 -2.38 -19.99
CA MET A 155 -9.36 -3.78 -19.84
C MET A 155 -7.96 -4.03 -20.42
N HIS A 156 -7.51 -3.21 -21.38
CA HIS A 156 -6.14 -3.27 -21.91
C HIS A 156 -5.16 -2.35 -21.18
N HIS A 157 -5.65 -1.30 -20.49
CA HIS A 157 -4.84 -0.32 -19.75
C HIS A 157 -4.95 -0.57 -18.25
N LYS A 158 -4.45 -1.72 -17.81
CA LYS A 158 -4.41 -2.09 -16.40
C LYS A 158 -3.07 -1.74 -15.78
N ARG A 159 -3.12 -1.25 -14.54
CA ARG A 159 -1.94 -0.94 -13.72
C ARG A 159 -2.16 -1.43 -12.30
N HIS A 160 -1.07 -1.65 -11.61
CA HIS A 160 -1.08 -1.98 -10.19
C HIS A 160 -0.17 -1.01 -9.43
N PRO A 161 -0.62 0.23 -9.13
CA PRO A 161 0.23 1.31 -8.63
C PRO A 161 1.03 0.95 -7.37
N LEU A 162 0.47 0.16 -6.46
CA LEU A 162 1.19 -0.29 -5.26
C LEU A 162 2.36 -1.22 -5.60
N LYS A 163 2.22 -2.15 -6.56
CA LYS A 163 3.34 -2.98 -7.03
C LYS A 163 4.38 -2.12 -7.73
N GLU A 164 3.96 -1.23 -8.62
CA GLU A 164 4.85 -0.28 -9.30
C GLU A 164 5.65 0.55 -8.30
N LEU A 165 5.02 1.01 -7.21
CA LEU A 165 5.68 1.76 -6.14
C LEU A 165 6.75 0.93 -5.43
N ILE A 166 6.47 -0.33 -5.08
CA ILE A 166 7.42 -1.23 -4.42
C ILE A 166 8.56 -1.63 -5.37
N GLU A 167 8.23 -1.95 -6.62
CA GLU A 167 9.18 -2.37 -7.65
C GLU A 167 10.11 -1.23 -8.11
N SER A 168 9.68 0.03 -7.93
CA SER A 168 10.52 1.21 -8.23
C SER A 168 11.69 1.36 -7.27
N GLU A 169 11.63 0.75 -6.09
CA GLU A 169 12.69 0.80 -5.08
C GLU A 169 13.65 -0.39 -5.25
N VAL A 170 14.92 -0.10 -5.46
CA VAL A 170 15.96 -1.13 -5.59
C VAL A 170 16.58 -1.42 -4.22
N TRP A 171 16.58 -2.69 -3.80
CA TRP A 171 17.25 -3.09 -2.57
C TRP A 171 18.77 -2.88 -2.68
N ASP A 172 19.35 -2.18 -1.71
CA ASP A 172 20.78 -1.88 -1.66
C ASP A 172 21.67 -3.04 -1.17
N GLY A 173 21.08 -4.22 -0.89
CA GLY A 173 21.77 -5.42 -0.45
C GLY A 173 22.04 -5.49 1.06
N LYS A 174 21.65 -4.47 1.84
CA LYS A 174 21.76 -4.51 3.29
C LYS A 174 20.51 -5.15 3.92
N PRO A 175 20.62 -6.24 4.69
CA PRO A 175 19.48 -6.84 5.37
C PRO A 175 18.99 -5.94 6.50
N ARG A 176 17.70 -5.61 6.48
CA ARG A 176 17.06 -4.71 7.44
C ARG A 176 15.85 -5.30 8.13
N ILE A 177 15.19 -6.26 7.50
CA ILE A 177 13.94 -6.84 8.00
C ILE A 177 14.10 -7.37 9.42
N ASP A 178 15.13 -8.15 9.68
CA ASP A 178 15.38 -8.76 11.00
C ASP A 178 15.56 -7.73 12.11
N MET A 179 16.07 -6.56 11.78
CA MET A 179 16.37 -5.49 12.72
C MET A 179 15.30 -4.40 12.78
N PHE A 180 14.21 -4.53 12.02
CA PHE A 180 13.21 -3.46 11.90
C PHE A 180 12.60 -3.09 13.25
N LEU A 181 12.09 -4.05 14.02
CA LEU A 181 11.49 -3.78 15.33
C LEU A 181 12.50 -3.24 16.34
N THR A 182 13.75 -3.70 16.28
CA THR A 182 14.83 -3.19 17.15
C THR A 182 15.20 -1.76 16.79
N ASN A 183 15.49 -1.49 15.52
CA ASN A 183 15.99 -0.19 15.06
C ASN A 183 14.93 0.90 15.01
N VAL A 184 13.68 0.55 14.76
CA VAL A 184 12.57 1.52 14.64
C VAL A 184 11.83 1.67 15.96
N LEU A 185 11.56 0.58 16.68
CA LEU A 185 10.69 0.58 17.86
C LEU A 185 11.42 0.36 19.17
N GLY A 186 12.76 0.19 19.14
CA GLY A 186 13.58 -0.02 20.32
C GLY A 186 13.33 -1.37 21.02
N CYS A 187 12.77 -2.34 20.32
CA CYS A 187 12.56 -3.68 20.84
C CYS A 187 13.88 -4.41 21.09
N GLU A 188 13.88 -5.44 21.93
CA GLU A 188 15.06 -6.27 22.15
C GLU A 188 15.47 -6.95 20.82
N ASN A 189 16.79 -7.06 20.60
CA ASN A 189 17.34 -7.79 19.47
C ASN A 189 17.39 -9.30 19.82
N ASP A 190 16.26 -9.95 19.74
CA ASP A 190 16.09 -11.38 20.01
C ASP A 190 15.41 -12.10 18.84
N ASP A 191 15.35 -13.40 18.91
CA ASP A 191 14.76 -14.23 17.85
C ASP A 191 13.26 -13.97 17.68
N TYR A 192 12.53 -13.64 18.75
CA TYR A 192 11.10 -13.33 18.67
C TYR A 192 10.84 -12.09 17.81
N HIS A 193 11.51 -10.97 18.13
CA HIS A 193 11.29 -9.72 17.39
C HIS A 193 11.74 -9.81 15.93
N ARG A 194 12.81 -10.58 15.65
CA ARG A 194 13.24 -10.86 14.27
C ARG A 194 12.16 -11.63 13.51
N GLU A 195 11.60 -12.69 14.11
CA GLU A 195 10.55 -13.47 13.48
C GLU A 195 9.27 -12.65 13.24
N VAL A 196 8.89 -11.80 14.19
CA VAL A 196 7.72 -10.91 14.01
C VAL A 196 7.97 -9.86 12.92
N SER A 197 9.19 -9.30 12.85
CA SER A 197 9.59 -8.42 11.74
C SER A 197 9.41 -9.12 10.38
N ARG A 198 9.90 -10.35 10.26
CA ARG A 198 9.72 -11.16 9.05
C ARG A 198 8.26 -11.38 8.73
N MET A 199 7.42 -11.69 9.73
CA MET A 199 5.98 -11.86 9.51
C MET A 199 5.33 -10.61 8.93
N ILE A 200 5.70 -9.40 9.37
CA ILE A 200 5.17 -8.15 8.82
C ILE A 200 5.50 -8.02 7.33
N PHE A 201 6.78 -8.11 7.00
CA PHE A 201 7.24 -7.83 5.63
C PHE A 201 6.92 -8.97 4.65
N TYR A 202 7.20 -10.21 5.00
CA TYR A 202 6.87 -11.34 4.12
C TYR A 202 5.35 -11.56 4.01
N GLY A 203 4.59 -11.35 5.11
CA GLY A 203 3.14 -11.40 5.09
C GLY A 203 2.54 -10.35 4.15
N GLY A 204 3.01 -9.11 4.25
CA GLY A 204 2.57 -8.00 3.39
C GLY A 204 2.88 -8.24 1.92
N ILE A 205 4.11 -8.60 1.58
CA ILE A 205 4.52 -8.90 0.19
C ILE A 205 3.75 -10.10 -0.36
N ASN A 206 3.66 -11.20 0.36
CA ASN A 206 2.95 -12.38 -0.13
C ASN A 206 1.46 -12.12 -0.34
N ARG A 207 0.79 -11.38 0.55
CA ARG A 207 -0.60 -10.98 0.37
C ARG A 207 -0.82 -10.11 -0.86
N LEU A 208 0.14 -9.26 -1.19
CA LEU A 208 0.07 -8.40 -2.36
C LEU A 208 0.30 -9.15 -3.68
N TYR A 209 1.30 -10.03 -3.72
CA TYR A 209 1.66 -10.75 -4.95
C TYR A 209 0.88 -12.06 -5.14
N HIS A 210 0.41 -12.66 -4.05
CA HIS A 210 -0.41 -13.87 -4.02
C HIS A 210 -1.70 -13.63 -3.22
N PRO A 211 -2.63 -12.82 -3.75
CA PRO A 211 -3.88 -12.50 -3.06
C PRO A 211 -4.61 -13.75 -2.58
N GLY A 212 -5.08 -13.73 -1.34
CA GLY A 212 -5.74 -14.87 -0.73
C GLY A 212 -4.81 -15.94 -0.16
N CYS A 213 -3.48 -15.78 -0.21
CA CYS A 213 -2.57 -16.70 0.47
C CYS A 213 -2.89 -16.78 1.96
N LYS A 214 -2.64 -17.94 2.57
CA LYS A 214 -2.89 -18.13 4.01
C LYS A 214 -1.90 -17.31 4.83
N PHE A 215 -2.41 -16.37 5.61
CA PHE A 215 -1.64 -15.57 6.57
C PHE A 215 -2.55 -15.28 7.77
N ASP A 216 -2.27 -15.91 8.91
CA ASP A 216 -3.14 -15.95 10.08
C ASP A 216 -2.63 -15.08 11.24
N TYR A 217 -1.56 -14.32 11.05
CA TYR A 217 -0.92 -13.55 12.11
C TYR A 217 -1.36 -12.08 12.11
N MET A 218 -1.43 -11.52 13.30
CA MET A 218 -1.66 -10.11 13.55
C MET A 218 -0.64 -9.58 14.56
N PRO A 219 0.42 -8.90 14.13
CA PRO A 219 1.30 -8.14 15.02
C PRO A 219 0.52 -7.08 15.78
N ILE A 220 0.81 -6.90 17.07
CA ILE A 220 0.11 -5.96 17.93
C ILE A 220 1.11 -5.02 18.60
N LEU A 221 1.05 -3.76 18.24
CA LEU A 221 1.90 -2.70 18.76
C LEU A 221 1.32 -2.20 20.10
N ILE A 222 2.07 -2.44 21.20
CA ILE A 222 1.67 -2.08 22.55
C ILE A 222 2.56 -0.97 23.06
N GLY A 223 1.99 0.13 23.52
CA GLY A 223 2.77 1.24 24.05
C GLY A 223 1.91 2.44 24.40
N LYS A 224 2.50 3.42 25.08
CA LYS A 224 1.82 4.63 25.54
C LYS A 224 1.12 5.38 24.40
N GLN A 225 0.10 6.13 24.74
CA GLN A 225 -0.56 7.03 23.80
C GLN A 225 0.42 8.07 23.26
N GLY A 226 0.33 8.37 21.95
CA GLY A 226 1.18 9.38 21.31
C GLY A 226 2.60 8.93 20.95
N CYS A 227 2.96 7.63 21.11
CA CYS A 227 4.26 7.10 20.68
C CYS A 227 4.34 6.79 19.16
N GLY A 228 3.27 7.04 18.39
CA GLY A 228 3.30 6.94 16.92
C GLY A 228 2.91 5.58 16.34
N LYS A 229 2.22 4.70 17.10
CA LYS A 229 1.79 3.36 16.63
C LYS A 229 1.02 3.39 15.32
N SER A 230 -0.09 4.13 15.27
CA SER A 230 -0.93 4.25 14.07
C SER A 230 -0.18 4.90 12.90
N SER A 231 0.68 5.87 13.20
CA SER A 231 1.53 6.49 12.16
C SER A 231 2.51 5.50 11.55
N LEU A 232 3.09 4.60 12.36
CA LEU A 232 3.96 3.53 11.85
C LEU A 232 3.19 2.57 10.92
N VAL A 233 1.98 2.15 11.30
CA VAL A 233 1.15 1.29 10.43
C VAL A 233 0.85 1.98 9.10
N ARG A 234 0.54 3.28 9.16
CA ARG A 234 0.32 4.10 7.97
C ARG A 234 1.59 4.19 7.09
N TRP A 235 2.77 4.39 7.68
CA TRP A 235 4.04 4.45 6.94
C TRP A 235 4.44 3.10 6.33
N LEU A 236 4.08 1.98 6.97
CA LEU A 236 4.25 0.64 6.38
C LEU A 236 3.44 0.49 5.09
N GLY A 237 2.30 1.17 4.96
CA GLY A 237 1.51 1.21 3.73
C GLY A 237 2.14 1.98 2.57
N LEU A 238 3.26 2.69 2.78
CA LEU A 238 3.99 3.54 1.84
C LEU A 238 3.25 4.82 1.42
N ASP A 239 1.94 4.75 1.27
CA ASP A 239 1.04 5.87 1.00
C ASP A 239 -0.24 5.74 1.84
N ASP A 240 -0.85 6.88 2.17
CA ASP A 240 -2.08 6.94 2.96
C ASP A 240 -3.25 6.18 2.30
N GLU A 241 -3.25 6.10 0.99
CA GLU A 241 -4.30 5.43 0.22
C GLU A 241 -4.30 3.90 0.35
N TYR A 242 -3.19 3.29 0.79
CA TYR A 242 -3.06 1.85 1.05
C TYR A 242 -3.20 1.48 2.52
N PHE A 243 -3.39 2.47 3.38
CA PHE A 243 -3.67 2.31 4.79
C PHE A 243 -5.18 2.40 5.07
N LYS A 244 -5.65 1.57 6.00
CA LYS A 244 -7.05 1.63 6.46
C LYS A 244 -7.14 1.33 7.94
N GLU A 245 -7.86 2.16 8.67
CA GLU A 245 -8.32 1.85 10.01
C GLU A 245 -9.62 1.05 9.94
N ILE A 246 -9.66 -0.11 10.60
CA ILE A 246 -10.81 -1.02 10.62
C ILE A 246 -11.63 -0.74 11.86
N ILE A 247 -12.82 -0.19 11.66
CA ILE A 247 -13.75 0.20 12.73
C ILE A 247 -14.70 -0.95 13.08
N THR A 248 -14.99 -1.83 12.12
CA THR A 248 -15.88 -2.98 12.30
C THR A 248 -15.37 -4.21 11.57
N ILE A 249 -15.59 -5.38 12.15
CA ILE A 249 -15.30 -6.68 11.54
C ILE A 249 -16.57 -7.41 11.11
N GLU A 250 -17.75 -6.82 11.38
CA GLU A 250 -19.04 -7.43 11.16
C GLU A 250 -19.60 -7.19 9.77
N GLY A 251 -20.28 -8.20 9.27
CA GLY A 251 -21.10 -8.12 8.09
C GLY A 251 -20.35 -7.75 6.81
N LYS A 252 -21.09 -7.12 5.91
CA LYS A 252 -20.64 -6.68 4.60
C LYS A 252 -19.66 -5.49 4.71
N ASP A 253 -19.95 -4.56 5.60
CA ASP A 253 -19.20 -3.29 5.72
C ASP A 253 -17.75 -3.53 6.14
N GLY A 254 -17.52 -4.50 7.07
CA GLY A 254 -16.18 -4.92 7.43
C GLY A 254 -15.39 -5.56 6.30
N MET A 255 -16.06 -6.26 5.36
CA MET A 255 -15.41 -6.85 4.19
C MET A 255 -15.15 -5.81 3.09
N GLU A 256 -16.13 -4.95 2.83
CA GLU A 256 -16.03 -3.89 1.82
C GLU A 256 -14.95 -2.86 2.20
N ALA A 257 -14.76 -2.61 3.50
CA ALA A 257 -13.72 -1.72 4.02
C ALA A 257 -12.28 -2.21 3.73
N LEU A 258 -12.07 -3.51 3.52
CA LEU A 258 -10.74 -4.07 3.20
C LEU A 258 -10.35 -3.92 1.74
N HIS A 259 -11.32 -3.63 0.86
CA HIS A 259 -11.07 -3.52 -0.57
C HIS A 259 -10.10 -2.36 -0.88
N GLY A 260 -9.07 -2.61 -1.65
CA GLY A 260 -8.04 -1.63 -1.97
C GLY A 260 -7.17 -1.21 -0.78
N SER A 261 -7.14 -2.01 0.31
CA SER A 261 -6.30 -1.76 1.48
C SER A 261 -5.19 -2.79 1.58
N TRP A 262 -4.01 -2.37 2.04
CA TRP A 262 -2.85 -3.23 2.24
C TRP A 262 -2.46 -3.35 3.70
N MET A 263 -2.24 -2.23 4.39
CA MET A 263 -1.97 -2.18 5.83
C MET A 263 -3.25 -1.79 6.56
N CYS A 264 -3.83 -2.73 7.31
CA CYS A 264 -5.07 -2.52 8.05
C CYS A 264 -4.80 -2.42 9.54
N GLU A 265 -5.08 -1.26 10.12
CA GLU A 265 -4.97 -1.05 11.56
C GLU A 265 -6.24 -1.48 12.29
N MET A 266 -6.08 -2.23 13.38
CA MET A 266 -7.13 -2.59 14.32
C MET A 266 -6.82 -1.96 15.69
N ALA A 267 -7.22 -0.71 15.88
CA ALA A 267 -6.91 0.04 17.09
C ALA A 267 -7.89 -0.26 18.24
N GLU A 268 -9.08 0.29 18.18
CA GLU A 268 -10.05 0.23 19.28
C GLU A 268 -10.75 -1.12 19.39
N LEU A 269 -10.80 -1.91 18.33
CA LEU A 269 -11.43 -3.23 18.34
C LEU A 269 -10.79 -4.18 19.33
N LEU A 270 -9.48 -4.06 19.60
CA LEU A 270 -8.79 -4.86 20.60
C LEU A 270 -9.25 -4.55 22.02
N ALA A 271 -9.60 -3.30 22.31
CA ALA A 271 -10.09 -2.87 23.61
C ALA A 271 -11.57 -3.25 23.84
N MET A 272 -12.34 -3.44 22.77
CA MET A 272 -13.78 -3.73 22.82
C MET A 272 -14.11 -5.24 22.77
N VAL A 273 -13.14 -6.09 22.45
CA VAL A 273 -13.38 -7.53 22.23
C VAL A 273 -13.76 -8.24 23.53
N ARG A 274 -15.06 -8.43 23.72
CA ARG A 274 -15.61 -9.32 24.73
C ARG A 274 -15.48 -10.77 24.26
N THR A 275 -15.58 -11.75 25.18
CA THR A 275 -15.31 -13.18 24.92
C THR A 275 -16.01 -13.76 23.66
N LYS A 276 -17.22 -13.30 23.33
CA LYS A 276 -17.95 -13.74 22.12
C LYS A 276 -17.40 -13.15 20.82
N GLU A 277 -16.77 -12.00 20.88
CA GLU A 277 -16.22 -11.28 19.70
C GLU A 277 -14.81 -11.76 19.37
N VAL A 278 -14.09 -12.39 20.32
CA VAL A 278 -12.76 -12.98 20.09
C VAL A 278 -12.78 -14.02 18.98
N GLU A 279 -13.79 -14.89 18.95
CA GLU A 279 -13.90 -15.92 17.89
C GLU A 279 -14.25 -15.29 16.54
N ALA A 280 -15.08 -14.24 16.50
CA ALA A 280 -15.37 -13.48 15.29
C ALA A 280 -14.10 -12.79 14.76
N MET A 281 -13.29 -12.19 15.64
CA MET A 281 -12.01 -11.58 15.31
C MET A 281 -11.03 -12.61 14.73
N LYS A 282 -10.87 -13.76 15.42
CA LYS A 282 -10.01 -14.85 14.93
C LYS A 282 -10.44 -15.33 13.56
N SER A 283 -11.75 -15.53 13.36
CA SER A 283 -12.32 -15.90 12.06
C SER A 283 -12.09 -14.82 11.00
N PHE A 284 -12.24 -13.56 11.37
CA PHE A 284 -12.01 -12.44 10.47
C PHE A 284 -10.53 -12.35 10.01
N ILE A 285 -9.57 -12.45 10.93
CA ILE A 285 -8.13 -12.38 10.62
C ILE A 285 -7.71 -13.52 9.68
N THR A 286 -8.19 -14.74 9.90
CA THR A 286 -7.74 -15.94 9.16
C THR A 286 -8.40 -16.12 7.80
N ARG A 287 -9.37 -15.28 7.45
CA ARG A 287 -10.09 -15.39 6.19
C ARG A 287 -9.16 -15.07 5.01
N GLN A 288 -9.23 -15.88 3.97
CA GLN A 288 -8.43 -15.74 2.75
C GLN A 288 -9.19 -15.00 1.64
N ILE A 289 -10.51 -15.19 1.58
CA ILE A 289 -11.39 -14.64 0.55
C ILE A 289 -12.61 -14.04 1.24
N ASP A 290 -12.90 -12.80 0.94
CA ASP A 290 -14.13 -12.14 1.37
C ASP A 290 -15.20 -12.30 0.30
N LYS A 291 -16.41 -12.74 0.72
CA LYS A 291 -17.56 -12.90 -0.17
C LYS A 291 -18.67 -11.97 0.27
N TYR A 292 -19.00 -11.01 -0.57
CA TYR A 292 -20.06 -10.05 -0.29
C TYR A 292 -20.71 -9.56 -1.59
N ARG A 293 -21.84 -8.89 -1.47
CA ARG A 293 -22.45 -8.20 -2.59
C ARG A 293 -22.19 -6.71 -2.44
N PRO A 294 -21.41 -6.08 -3.35
CA PRO A 294 -21.10 -4.65 -3.27
C PRO A 294 -22.37 -3.79 -3.19
N SER A 295 -22.25 -2.61 -2.59
CA SER A 295 -23.31 -1.62 -2.61
C SER A 295 -23.62 -1.29 -4.06
N TYR A 296 -24.90 -1.36 -4.44
CA TYR A 296 -25.39 -1.22 -5.82
C TYR A 296 -25.00 -2.36 -6.80
N GLY A 297 -24.20 -3.33 -6.41
CA GLY A 297 -23.85 -4.50 -7.23
C GLY A 297 -25.04 -5.45 -7.42
N ARG A 298 -25.21 -6.01 -8.62
CA ARG A 298 -26.25 -7.03 -8.89
C ARG A 298 -25.84 -8.43 -8.47
N ARG A 299 -24.53 -8.71 -8.41
CA ARG A 299 -23.97 -10.04 -8.13
C ARG A 299 -23.05 -10.00 -6.91
N SER A 300 -22.92 -11.13 -6.21
CA SER A 300 -21.91 -11.31 -5.19
C SER A 300 -20.52 -11.44 -5.82
N VAL A 301 -19.53 -10.86 -5.17
CA VAL A 301 -18.11 -10.96 -5.54
C VAL A 301 -17.35 -11.80 -4.54
N SER A 302 -16.26 -12.41 -4.98
CA SER A 302 -15.30 -13.11 -4.14
C SER A 302 -13.96 -12.39 -4.30
N VAL A 303 -13.54 -11.68 -3.27
CA VAL A 303 -12.33 -10.85 -3.27
C VAL A 303 -11.25 -11.54 -2.45
N PRO A 304 -10.16 -12.02 -3.07
CA PRO A 304 -9.02 -12.52 -2.33
C PRO A 304 -8.36 -11.42 -1.53
N ARG A 305 -8.00 -11.69 -0.27
CA ARG A 305 -7.38 -10.68 0.60
C ARG A 305 -5.96 -10.34 0.17
N THR A 306 -5.70 -9.06 0.07
CA THR A 306 -4.40 -8.46 -0.21
C THR A 306 -3.76 -7.82 1.02
N CYS A 307 -4.53 -7.64 2.10
CA CYS A 307 -4.10 -6.93 3.29
C CYS A 307 -3.53 -7.85 4.38
N ILE A 308 -2.73 -7.24 5.27
CA ILE A 308 -2.40 -7.76 6.60
C ILE A 308 -2.97 -6.84 7.68
N PHE A 309 -3.20 -7.42 8.87
CA PHE A 309 -3.72 -6.69 10.01
C PHE A 309 -2.62 -6.41 11.02
N ILE A 310 -2.60 -5.19 11.55
CA ILE A 310 -1.72 -4.77 12.63
C ILE A 310 -2.59 -4.16 13.72
N GLY A 311 -2.55 -4.72 14.92
CA GLY A 311 -3.24 -4.20 16.08
C GLY A 311 -2.45 -3.07 16.73
N THR A 312 -3.15 -2.08 17.30
CA THR A 312 -2.54 -1.07 18.16
C THR A 312 -3.32 -0.92 19.45
N THR A 313 -2.65 -0.91 20.58
CA THR A 313 -3.28 -0.73 21.90
C THR A 313 -2.37 0.01 22.86
N ASN A 314 -2.98 0.69 23.82
CA ASN A 314 -2.28 1.25 24.98
C ASN A 314 -2.34 0.30 26.18
N ASP A 315 -3.21 -0.72 26.10
CA ASP A 315 -3.47 -1.68 27.16
C ASP A 315 -2.56 -2.90 26.99
N TYR A 316 -1.91 -3.28 28.06
CA TYR A 316 -1.07 -4.48 28.14
C TYR A 316 -1.88 -5.75 28.40
N GLU A 317 -3.15 -5.63 28.78
CA GLU A 317 -4.00 -6.73 29.23
C GLU A 317 -5.16 -7.04 28.27
N PHE A 318 -4.99 -6.76 26.99
CA PHE A 318 -6.08 -6.89 26.02
C PHE A 318 -6.46 -8.34 25.65
N LEU A 319 -5.64 -9.34 25.97
CA LEU A 319 -5.95 -10.75 25.71
C LEU A 319 -6.54 -11.42 26.96
N THR A 320 -7.86 -11.54 26.99
CA THR A 320 -8.59 -12.19 28.11
C THR A 320 -8.75 -13.70 27.96
N ASP A 321 -8.61 -14.25 26.76
CA ASP A 321 -8.79 -15.68 26.47
C ASP A 321 -7.42 -16.34 26.19
N LYS A 322 -7.17 -17.50 26.86
CA LYS A 322 -5.95 -18.28 26.67
C LYS A 322 -5.98 -19.17 25.42
N THR A 323 -7.14 -19.31 24.77
CA THR A 323 -7.29 -20.19 23.61
C THR A 323 -7.12 -19.46 22.30
N GLY A 324 -6.32 -20.01 21.38
CA GLY A 324 -6.17 -19.48 20.02
C GLY A 324 -5.35 -18.20 19.89
N ASN A 325 -4.60 -17.81 20.91
CA ASN A 325 -3.75 -16.60 20.92
C ASN A 325 -2.56 -16.65 19.95
N ARG A 326 -2.23 -17.82 19.40
CA ARG A 326 -1.11 -18.01 18.47
C ARG A 326 -1.09 -17.06 17.26
N ARG A 327 -2.20 -16.40 16.98
CA ARG A 327 -2.32 -15.42 15.88
C ARG A 327 -1.80 -14.04 16.25
N TYR A 328 -1.86 -13.72 17.53
CA TYR A 328 -1.50 -12.41 18.04
C TYR A 328 -0.01 -12.38 18.38
N LEU A 329 0.72 -11.45 17.77
CA LEU A 329 2.15 -11.29 17.97
C LEU A 329 2.41 -9.96 18.70
N PRO A 330 2.45 -9.95 20.02
CA PRO A 330 2.58 -8.74 20.81
C PRO A 330 3.98 -8.14 20.71
N ILE A 331 4.04 -6.84 20.47
CA ILE A 331 5.26 -6.04 20.34
C ILE A 331 5.18 -4.89 21.34
N VAL A 332 5.94 -4.97 22.42
CA VAL A 332 6.03 -3.89 23.39
C VAL A 332 7.03 -2.85 22.87
N LEU A 333 6.53 -1.66 22.57
CA LEU A 333 7.35 -0.58 22.06
C LEU A 333 8.20 0.04 23.17
N ASN A 334 9.47 0.26 22.87
CA ASN A 334 10.38 0.98 23.74
C ASN A 334 10.81 2.29 23.09
N VAL A 335 9.84 3.09 22.67
CA VAL A 335 10.03 4.43 22.09
C VAL A 335 9.30 5.48 22.91
N ARG A 336 9.84 6.68 22.91
CA ARG A 336 9.28 7.83 23.64
C ARG A 336 8.15 8.49 22.84
N GLN A 337 7.34 9.28 23.54
CA GLN A 337 6.33 10.10 22.89
C GLN A 337 6.99 11.08 21.91
N GLY A 338 6.52 11.09 20.66
CA GLY A 338 7.04 11.97 19.61
C GLY A 338 8.32 11.50 18.92
N GLU A 339 9.00 10.48 19.42
CA GLU A 339 10.30 10.02 18.90
C GLU A 339 10.22 9.53 17.45
N LEU A 340 9.18 8.77 17.10
CA LEU A 340 9.00 8.31 15.72
C LEU A 340 8.78 9.47 14.74
N PHE A 341 8.05 10.50 15.15
CA PHE A 341 7.81 11.67 14.29
C PHE A 341 9.09 12.47 14.02
N GLY A 342 9.98 12.57 14.99
CA GLY A 342 11.29 13.22 14.80
C GLY A 342 12.17 12.51 13.75
N ARG A 343 11.87 11.24 13.46
CA ARG A 343 12.63 10.37 12.55
C ARG A 343 11.81 9.89 11.35
N GLU A 344 10.65 10.47 11.08
CA GLU A 344 9.71 10.02 10.06
C GLU A 344 10.37 9.76 8.70
N LYS A 345 11.18 10.70 8.20
CA LYS A 345 11.84 10.59 6.89
C LYS A 345 12.80 9.39 6.83
N GLN A 346 13.57 9.17 7.89
CA GLN A 346 14.52 8.04 8.00
C GLN A 346 13.76 6.72 8.08
N ILE A 347 12.73 6.65 8.91
CA ILE A 347 11.89 5.46 9.07
C ILE A 347 11.20 5.10 7.76
N LYS A 348 10.62 6.07 7.05
CA LYS A 348 9.99 5.83 5.74
C LYS A 348 11.00 5.31 4.71
N LYS A 349 12.23 5.84 4.69
CA LYS A 349 13.30 5.32 3.82
C LYS A 349 13.67 3.89 4.21
N TYR A 350 13.82 3.61 5.50
CA TYR A 350 14.11 2.28 6.02
C TYR A 350 13.01 1.27 5.63
N ILE A 351 11.73 1.64 5.78
CA ILE A 351 10.58 0.81 5.39
C ILE A 351 10.61 0.49 3.89
N ARG A 352 10.91 1.46 3.03
CA ARG A 352 11.03 1.23 1.57
C ARG A 352 12.08 0.17 1.27
N GLN A 353 13.25 0.25 1.90
CA GLN A 353 14.31 -0.74 1.74
C GLN A 353 13.91 -2.12 2.31
N CYS A 354 13.16 -2.18 3.41
CA CYS A 354 12.61 -3.46 3.90
C CYS A 354 11.61 -4.08 2.91
N TRP A 355 10.78 -3.27 2.24
CA TRP A 355 9.87 -3.79 1.21
C TRP A 355 10.63 -4.27 -0.03
N ALA A 356 11.67 -3.55 -0.47
CA ALA A 356 12.53 -3.97 -1.57
C ALA A 356 13.30 -5.25 -1.23
N GLU A 357 13.79 -5.40 0.02
CA GLU A 357 14.39 -6.64 0.54
C GLU A 357 13.38 -7.79 0.50
N ALA A 358 12.17 -7.60 1.04
CA ALA A 358 11.14 -8.63 1.06
C ALA A 358 10.72 -9.08 -0.34
N LEU A 359 10.59 -8.14 -1.29
CA LEU A 359 10.30 -8.44 -2.69
C LEU A 359 11.42 -9.26 -3.33
N ARG A 360 12.67 -8.87 -3.09
CA ARG A 360 13.84 -9.60 -3.62
C ARG A 360 13.88 -11.03 -3.11
N LEU A 361 13.75 -11.23 -1.81
CA LEU A 361 13.79 -12.55 -1.18
C LEU A 361 12.63 -13.43 -1.63
N MET A 362 11.42 -12.88 -1.77
CA MET A 362 10.27 -13.60 -2.35
C MET A 362 10.56 -14.03 -3.79
N THR A 363 11.16 -13.15 -4.61
CA THR A 363 11.50 -13.45 -6.02
C THR A 363 12.57 -14.55 -6.10
N ASP A 364 13.48 -14.61 -5.14
CA ASP A 364 14.49 -15.66 -5.02
C ASP A 364 13.92 -16.99 -4.48
N GLY A 365 12.61 -17.06 -4.23
CA GLY A 365 11.87 -18.27 -3.83
C GLY A 365 11.72 -18.43 -2.32
N GLU A 366 12.07 -17.45 -1.52
CA GLU A 366 11.82 -17.48 -0.08
C GLU A 366 10.34 -17.21 0.21
N THR A 367 9.64 -18.19 0.79
CA THR A 367 8.28 -18.01 1.30
C THR A 367 8.28 -18.16 2.81
N TYR A 368 7.93 -17.08 3.52
CA TYR A 368 7.90 -17.05 4.97
C TYR A 368 6.51 -16.59 5.45
N LEU A 369 5.59 -17.55 5.60
CA LEU A 369 4.19 -17.26 5.96
C LEU A 369 3.78 -17.88 7.31
N THR A 370 4.70 -18.60 7.96
CA THR A 370 4.46 -19.24 9.27
C THR A 370 5.72 -19.16 10.11
N ILE A 371 5.54 -18.86 11.40
CA ILE A 371 6.63 -18.90 12.37
C ILE A 371 7.12 -20.35 12.52
N PRO A 372 8.42 -20.65 12.38
CA PRO A 372 8.97 -21.97 12.56
C PRO A 372 8.68 -22.54 13.96
N LEU A 373 8.42 -23.83 14.02
CA LEU A 373 8.03 -24.53 15.28
C LEU A 373 9.01 -24.28 16.43
N LYS A 374 10.30 -24.14 16.16
CA LYS A 374 11.34 -23.86 17.19
C LYS A 374 11.15 -22.53 17.91
N TYR A 375 10.42 -21.56 17.31
CA TYR A 375 10.15 -20.24 17.89
C TYR A 375 8.77 -20.11 18.52
N LEU A 376 7.88 -21.11 18.37
CA LEU A 376 6.55 -21.06 19.00
C LEU A 376 6.60 -20.88 20.53
N PRO A 377 7.54 -21.51 21.28
CA PRO A 377 7.64 -21.27 22.72
C PRO A 377 7.93 -19.79 23.07
N LEU A 378 8.68 -19.07 22.20
CA LEU A 378 8.93 -17.63 22.39
C LEU A 378 7.66 -16.81 22.15
N VAL A 379 6.84 -17.20 21.18
CA VAL A 379 5.53 -16.57 20.94
C VAL A 379 4.62 -16.77 22.14
N GLU A 380 4.52 -17.99 22.66
CA GLU A 380 3.72 -18.32 23.86
C GLU A 380 4.20 -17.52 25.07
N GLU A 381 5.53 -17.45 25.30
CA GLU A 381 6.11 -16.63 26.38
C GLU A 381 5.69 -15.15 26.26
N GLN A 382 5.73 -14.58 25.08
CA GLN A 382 5.32 -13.18 24.86
C GLN A 382 3.81 -12.98 25.01
N GLN A 383 3.00 -13.94 24.62
CA GLN A 383 1.54 -13.89 24.81
C GLN A 383 1.15 -14.00 26.27
N GLU A 384 1.81 -14.87 27.06
CA GLU A 384 1.60 -14.97 28.51
C GLU A 384 1.91 -13.65 29.22
N LEU A 385 2.85 -12.84 28.69
CA LEU A 385 3.20 -11.53 29.22
C LEU A 385 2.02 -10.54 29.24
N ILE A 386 1.04 -10.76 28.40
CA ILE A 386 -0.04 -9.79 28.11
C ILE A 386 -1.36 -10.26 28.72
N VAL A 387 -1.47 -11.53 29.06
CA VAL A 387 -2.70 -12.14 29.64
C VAL A 387 -2.78 -11.97 31.16
N GLN A 388 -1.69 -11.68 31.86
CA GLN A 388 -1.69 -11.65 33.32
C GLN A 388 -1.80 -10.25 33.89
N ASP A 389 -2.92 -10.02 34.62
CA ASP A 389 -3.00 -9.02 35.68
C ASP A 389 -1.99 -9.41 36.76
N ASP A 390 -0.81 -8.80 36.77
CA ASP A 390 0.25 -9.12 37.74
C ASP A 390 0.25 -8.03 38.83
N PRO A 391 -0.28 -8.37 40.04
CA PRO A 391 -0.33 -7.40 41.14
C PRO A 391 1.04 -6.79 41.50
N LYS A 392 2.14 -7.44 41.08
CA LYS A 392 3.51 -6.96 41.30
C LYS A 392 3.86 -5.73 40.46
N VAL A 393 3.15 -5.52 39.35
CA VAL A 393 3.42 -4.35 38.44
C VAL A 393 3.26 -3.04 39.21
N GLY A 394 2.14 -2.86 39.92
CA GLY A 394 1.90 -1.65 40.71
C GLY A 394 2.93 -1.46 41.83
N ILE A 395 3.27 -2.56 42.55
CA ILE A 395 4.24 -2.52 43.64
C ILE A 395 5.64 -2.14 43.12
N ILE A 396 6.05 -2.73 41.99
CA ILE A 396 7.34 -2.42 41.36
C ILE A 396 7.34 -1.00 40.81
N GLN A 397 6.26 -0.52 40.19
CA GLN A 397 6.14 0.86 39.71
C GLN A 397 6.32 1.86 40.86
N ASP A 398 5.60 1.69 41.97
CA ASP A 398 5.71 2.55 43.16
C ASP A 398 7.14 2.57 43.75
N TYR A 399 7.85 1.47 43.65
CA TYR A 399 9.25 1.39 44.10
C TYR A 399 10.18 2.16 43.13
N LEU A 400 9.98 2.01 41.82
CA LEU A 400 10.78 2.63 40.77
C LEU A 400 10.57 4.15 40.68
N ASP A 401 9.37 4.63 40.97
CA ASP A 401 9.02 6.06 40.93
C ASP A 401 9.82 6.86 41.94
N LYS A 402 10.24 6.24 43.05
CA LYS A 402 11.08 6.85 44.10
C LYS A 402 12.56 6.99 43.70
N LYS A 403 12.99 6.41 42.60
CA LYS A 403 14.36 6.48 42.09
C LYS A 403 14.58 7.74 41.26
N GLU A 404 15.79 8.25 41.21
CA GLU A 404 16.17 9.43 40.43
C GLU A 404 16.74 9.04 39.05
N ILE A 405 16.74 10.01 38.12
CA ILE A 405 17.35 9.81 36.80
C ILE A 405 18.83 9.47 36.95
N GLY A 406 19.27 8.41 36.30
CA GLY A 406 20.64 7.89 36.41
C GLY A 406 20.80 6.77 37.46
N ASP A 407 19.80 6.56 38.33
CA ASP A 407 19.82 5.44 39.24
C ASP A 407 19.80 4.10 38.47
N THR A 408 20.44 3.13 39.09
CA THR A 408 20.56 1.78 38.51
C THR A 408 19.92 0.76 39.46
N ILE A 409 19.26 -0.21 38.88
CA ILE A 409 18.63 -1.32 39.61
C ILE A 409 18.96 -2.65 38.95
N CYS A 410 18.90 -3.72 39.74
CA CYS A 410 18.96 -5.09 39.24
C CYS A 410 17.75 -5.91 39.66
N ILE A 411 17.50 -7.02 38.98
CA ILE A 411 16.37 -7.93 39.28
C ILE A 411 16.40 -8.40 40.74
N GLN A 412 17.57 -8.70 41.27
CA GLN A 412 17.73 -9.16 42.66
C GLN A 412 17.36 -8.06 43.66
N GLU A 413 17.67 -6.80 43.40
CA GLU A 413 17.26 -5.66 44.23
C GLU A 413 15.72 -5.55 44.30
N ILE A 414 15.06 -5.62 43.15
CA ILE A 414 13.60 -5.57 43.11
C ILE A 414 12.98 -6.76 43.87
N ALA A 415 13.50 -7.95 43.66
CA ALA A 415 13.00 -9.11 44.37
C ALA A 415 13.09 -8.97 45.90
N CYS A 416 14.24 -8.49 46.41
CA CYS A 416 14.47 -8.36 47.82
C CYS A 416 13.81 -7.13 48.45
N ASN A 417 14.07 -5.94 47.87
CA ASN A 417 13.73 -4.67 48.50
C ASN A 417 12.29 -4.20 48.17
N CYS A 418 11.76 -4.63 47.02
CA CYS A 418 10.43 -4.25 46.60
C CYS A 418 9.39 -5.34 46.86
N LEU A 419 9.70 -6.60 46.53
CA LEU A 419 8.75 -7.72 46.64
C LEU A 419 8.94 -8.53 47.96
N GLY A 420 9.88 -8.14 48.83
CA GLY A 420 10.09 -8.79 50.12
C GLY A 420 10.58 -10.25 50.01
N MET A 421 11.16 -10.64 48.88
CA MET A 421 11.68 -12.00 48.70
C MET A 421 12.96 -12.17 49.52
N ILE A 422 13.13 -13.35 50.12
CA ILE A 422 14.34 -13.65 50.90
C ILE A 422 15.55 -13.61 49.96
N LYS A 423 16.72 -13.10 50.42
CA LYS A 423 17.98 -13.01 49.66
C LYS A 423 18.51 -14.42 49.28
N LYS A 424 17.76 -15.08 48.41
CA LYS A 424 17.95 -16.42 47.88
C LYS A 424 18.23 -16.29 46.38
N LYS A 425 18.91 -17.25 45.79
CA LYS A 425 19.07 -17.31 44.34
C LYS A 425 17.70 -17.43 43.71
N LEU A 426 17.29 -16.41 42.95
CA LEU A 426 16.03 -16.42 42.24
C LEU A 426 15.98 -17.58 41.24
N THR A 427 14.83 -18.17 41.09
CA THR A 427 14.58 -19.12 40.03
C THR A 427 14.60 -18.40 38.67
N THR A 428 14.83 -19.15 37.60
CA THR A 428 14.79 -18.61 36.24
C THR A 428 13.44 -17.97 35.93
N SER A 429 12.33 -18.55 36.43
CA SER A 429 10.98 -18.05 36.27
C SER A 429 10.79 -16.70 36.97
N GLU A 430 11.15 -16.57 38.23
CA GLU A 430 11.07 -15.32 39.00
C GLU A 430 11.90 -14.19 38.37
N SER A 431 13.12 -14.52 37.92
CA SER A 431 13.98 -13.57 37.25
C SER A 431 13.40 -13.08 35.92
N LYS A 432 12.80 -13.98 35.15
CA LYS A 432 12.12 -13.65 33.90
C LYS A 432 10.90 -12.77 34.15
N GLU A 433 10.09 -13.08 35.17
CA GLU A 433 8.90 -12.32 35.56
C GLU A 433 9.24 -10.87 35.91
N ILE A 434 10.19 -10.64 36.84
CA ILE A 434 10.62 -9.29 37.23
C ILE A 434 11.25 -8.56 36.04
N GLY A 435 12.11 -9.22 35.27
CA GLY A 435 12.71 -8.64 34.06
C GLY A 435 11.66 -8.25 33.01
N ARG A 436 10.53 -8.97 32.96
CA ARG A 436 9.37 -8.66 32.14
C ARG A 436 8.69 -7.38 32.58
N ILE A 437 8.40 -7.25 33.88
CA ILE A 437 7.78 -6.04 34.43
C ILE A 437 8.66 -4.83 34.16
N LEU A 438 9.97 -4.93 34.34
CA LEU A 438 10.90 -3.85 34.05
C LEU A 438 10.90 -3.42 32.57
N ARG A 439 10.71 -4.32 31.63
CA ARG A 439 10.56 -3.97 30.21
C ARG A 439 9.34 -3.14 29.88
N ARG A 440 8.29 -3.20 30.71
CA ARG A 440 7.10 -2.33 30.58
C ARG A 440 7.36 -0.89 31.06
N MET A 441 8.43 -0.67 31.83
CA MET A 441 8.79 0.65 32.40
C MET A 441 9.57 1.46 31.37
N THR A 442 8.91 2.41 30.73
CA THR A 442 9.47 3.20 29.60
C THR A 442 10.53 4.23 30.01
N ASP A 443 10.65 4.50 31.29
CA ASP A 443 11.67 5.36 31.89
C ASP A 443 12.90 4.58 32.40
N TRP A 444 12.93 3.27 32.17
CA TRP A 444 14.03 2.41 32.55
C TRP A 444 14.58 1.67 31.33
N GLU A 445 15.89 1.79 31.12
CA GLU A 445 16.58 1.14 30.01
C GLU A 445 17.56 0.08 30.51
N LYS A 446 17.50 -1.13 29.91
CA LYS A 446 18.45 -2.18 30.20
C LYS A 446 19.81 -1.81 29.61
N SER A 447 20.84 -1.81 30.45
CA SER A 447 22.18 -1.48 29.98
C SER A 447 22.73 -2.53 29.02
N THR A 448 23.26 -2.04 27.90
CA THR A 448 23.95 -2.84 26.88
C THR A 448 25.47 -2.69 26.96
N GLN A 449 25.94 -1.54 27.44
CA GLN A 449 27.36 -1.26 27.68
C GLN A 449 27.53 -0.32 28.89
N PRO A 450 28.11 -0.79 30.01
CA PRO A 450 28.52 -2.17 30.29
C PRO A 450 27.35 -3.11 30.54
N LEU A 451 27.44 -4.37 30.14
CA LEU A 451 26.40 -5.39 30.27
C LEU A 451 26.04 -5.71 31.73
N THR A 452 26.98 -5.49 32.64
CA THR A 452 26.86 -5.80 34.07
C THR A 452 27.47 -4.71 34.93
N LYS A 453 26.90 -4.55 36.14
CA LYS A 453 27.41 -3.66 37.20
C LYS A 453 27.48 -4.41 38.51
N ARG A 454 28.45 -4.04 39.36
CA ARG A 454 28.56 -4.56 40.72
C ARG A 454 27.64 -3.78 41.65
N PHE A 455 26.77 -4.47 42.32
CA PHE A 455 25.91 -3.99 43.38
C PHE A 455 26.46 -4.50 44.73
N ASP A 456 26.57 -3.62 45.73
CA ASP A 456 27.23 -3.96 47.00
C ASP A 456 26.58 -5.16 47.67
N GLU A 457 25.29 -5.26 47.64
CA GLU A 457 24.52 -6.35 48.28
C GLU A 457 24.26 -7.56 47.38
N TYR A 458 24.28 -7.42 46.05
CA TYR A 458 23.83 -8.39 45.07
C TYR A 458 24.89 -8.92 44.12
N GLY A 459 26.16 -8.42 44.26
CA GLY A 459 27.28 -8.81 43.40
C GLY A 459 27.16 -8.28 41.98
N VAL A 460 27.73 -8.98 41.00
CA VAL A 460 27.76 -8.57 39.60
C VAL A 460 26.44 -9.02 38.96
N GLN A 461 25.65 -8.05 38.49
CA GLN A 461 24.31 -8.25 37.92
C GLN A 461 24.13 -7.50 36.59
N LYS A 462 23.27 -8.02 35.72
CA LYS A 462 22.68 -7.22 34.65
C LYS A 462 21.78 -6.17 35.29
N PHE A 463 21.72 -4.96 34.71
CA PHE A 463 21.07 -3.84 35.35
C PHE A 463 20.27 -2.98 34.38
N TRP A 464 19.37 -2.18 34.94
CA TRP A 464 18.62 -1.13 34.26
C TRP A 464 19.03 0.22 34.83
N ILE A 465 18.93 1.27 33.98
CA ILE A 465 19.25 2.66 34.33
C ILE A 465 17.96 3.47 34.16
N LYS A 466 17.64 4.30 35.13
CA LYS A 466 16.53 5.26 34.99
C LYS A 466 16.98 6.38 34.05
N ILE A 467 16.28 6.54 32.94
CA ILE A 467 16.59 7.50 31.89
C ILE A 467 15.66 8.72 31.98
N ASP A 468 16.16 9.89 31.56
CA ASP A 468 15.30 11.06 31.35
C ASP A 468 14.44 10.80 30.10
N PRO A 469 13.10 10.71 30.25
CA PRO A 469 12.23 10.49 29.10
C PRO A 469 12.28 11.63 28.06
N ARG A 470 12.93 12.77 28.38
CA ARG A 470 13.10 13.92 27.49
C ARG A 470 14.42 13.91 26.71
N LYS A 471 15.39 13.05 27.06
CA LYS A 471 16.71 13.02 26.43
C LYS A 471 16.67 12.18 25.16
N GLU A 472 17.10 12.73 24.02
CA GLU A 472 17.17 12.02 22.74
C GLU A 472 18.10 10.78 22.82
N ARG A 473 17.66 9.66 22.24
CA ARG A 473 18.50 8.46 22.04
C ARG A 473 19.37 8.65 20.81
N ASN A 474 20.60 8.17 20.87
CA ASN A 474 21.46 8.15 19.71
C ASN A 474 21.15 6.91 18.86
N TRP A 475 20.48 7.13 17.73
CA TRP A 475 20.03 6.08 16.80
C TRP A 475 20.91 6.11 15.54
N ASN A 476 22.15 5.62 15.64
CA ASN A 476 23.09 5.67 14.51
C ASN A 476 22.85 4.58 13.44
N ASP A 477 21.84 3.69 13.57
CA ASP A 477 21.72 2.47 12.77
C ASP A 477 20.58 2.50 11.73
N LEU A 478 20.07 3.68 11.33
CA LEU A 478 19.05 3.80 10.28
C LEU A 478 19.59 4.21 8.90
N ASP A 479 20.89 4.36 8.74
CA ASP A 479 21.53 4.69 7.45
C ASP A 479 21.91 3.47 6.62
#